data_0f033e602fe9859e8d1caaa099f0c2ae
#
_entry.id   0f033e602fe9859e8d1caaa099f0c2ae
#
_cell.length_a   1.000
_cell.length_b   1.000
_cell.length_c   1.000
_cell.angle_alpha   90.00
_cell.angle_beta   90.00
_cell.angle_gamma   90.00
#
_symmetry.space_group_name_H-M   'P 1'
#
loop_
_entity.id
_entity.type
_entity.pdbx_description
1 polymer ?
#
loop_
_entity_poly.entity_id
_entity_poly.type
_entity_poly.pdbx_seq_one_letter_code
_entity_poly.pdbx_strand_id
1 'polypeptide(L)'
;MRDDRVDIAGGHPPRYREPLMAELLGSPWQLAQLNVGRPLGPIDGPVMADFVAQLDEINALAEASPGFVWRLVGDGGDATDMRIDGDPDLLVNMSVWTSAEALFDYVYKSMHTKVMARRREWFSRIEVFQVLWWIPAGHRPTVAEATARLQLLRERGPSADAFTFKQRYPAPGELGGPSNMRPEPYCVA
;
A
#
# COMPACT_ATOMS: atom_id res chain seq x y z
N MET A 1 19.78 66.95 34.50
CA MET A 1 19.60 65.58 35.04
C MET A 1 18.56 64.93 34.13
N ARG A 2 19.01 64.20 33.11
CA ARG A 2 18.17 63.50 32.15
C ARG A 2 18.23 62.00 32.49
N ASP A 3 17.05 61.41 32.69
CA ASP A 3 16.84 60.03 33.03
C ASP A 3 16.73 59.21 31.72
N ASP A 4 17.79 58.48 31.34
CA ASP A 4 17.78 57.61 30.16
C ASP A 4 17.34 56.23 30.61
N ARG A 5 16.02 55.94 30.50
CA ARG A 5 15.51 54.60 30.59
C ARG A 5 15.68 53.88 29.26
N VAL A 6 16.60 52.91 29.24
CA VAL A 6 16.77 51.95 28.14
C VAL A 6 15.62 50.96 28.17
N ASP A 7 14.76 51.04 27.15
CA ASP A 7 13.65 50.11 26.92
C ASP A 7 14.21 48.80 26.31
N ILE A 8 14.27 47.74 27.11
CA ILE A 8 14.68 46.41 26.64
C ILE A 8 13.45 45.75 26.01
N ALA A 9 13.26 45.97 24.70
CA ALA A 9 12.26 45.29 23.91
C ALA A 9 12.48 43.77 24.00
N GLY A 10 11.51 43.08 24.60
CA GLY A 10 11.47 41.64 24.72
C GLY A 10 11.39 40.94 23.33
N GLY A 11 12.55 40.53 22.85
CA GLY A 11 12.63 39.66 21.67
C GLY A 11 12.01 38.30 22.00
N HIS A 12 10.88 37.97 21.39
CA HIS A 12 10.36 36.60 21.38
C HIS A 12 11.39 35.72 20.68
N PRO A 13 11.75 34.54 21.24
CA PRO A 13 12.59 33.60 20.54
C PRO A 13 11.89 33.18 19.25
N PRO A 14 12.62 32.97 18.15
CA PRO A 14 12.04 32.52 16.89
C PRO A 14 11.31 31.20 17.13
N ARG A 15 10.03 31.16 16.76
CA ARG A 15 9.25 29.90 16.75
C ARG A 15 9.89 28.99 15.72
N TYR A 16 10.70 28.04 16.17
CA TYR A 16 11.21 26.99 15.33
C TYR A 16 10.00 26.24 14.72
N ARG A 17 9.92 26.24 13.39
CA ARG A 17 8.92 25.47 12.67
C ARG A 17 9.25 23.99 12.87
N GLU A 18 8.40 23.27 13.61
CA GLU A 18 8.45 21.79 13.76
C GLU A 18 8.37 20.99 12.46
N PRO A 19 7.95 21.53 11.28
CA PRO A 19 7.89 20.75 10.04
C PRO A 19 9.24 20.28 9.51
N LEU A 20 10.36 20.95 9.81
CA LEU A 20 11.66 20.62 9.21
C LEU A 20 12.26 19.29 9.71
N MET A 21 11.94 18.87 10.93
CA MET A 21 12.49 17.61 11.48
C MET A 21 11.69 16.39 10.98
N ALA A 22 10.39 16.51 10.74
CA ALA A 22 9.56 15.46 10.17
C ALA A 22 9.94 15.17 8.70
N GLU A 23 10.33 16.21 7.96
CA GLU A 23 10.77 16.10 6.56
C GLU A 23 12.14 15.42 6.42
N LEU A 24 13.02 15.57 7.42
CA LEU A 24 14.36 14.95 7.47
C LEU A 24 14.32 13.48 7.94
N LEU A 25 13.33 13.07 8.73
CA LEU A 25 13.24 11.72 9.30
C LEU A 25 12.35 10.77 8.49
N GLY A 26 11.69 11.25 7.43
CA GLY A 26 10.68 10.50 6.70
C GLY A 26 9.38 10.28 7.51
N SER A 27 8.34 9.77 6.87
CA SER A 27 7.10 9.43 7.57
C SER A 27 7.34 8.28 8.56
N PRO A 28 6.86 8.36 9.81
CA PRO A 28 6.89 7.23 10.74
C PRO A 28 5.94 6.09 10.31
N TRP A 29 5.20 6.28 9.23
CA TRP A 29 4.23 5.34 8.69
C TRP A 29 4.58 4.93 7.28
N GLN A 30 4.27 3.68 6.96
CA GLN A 30 4.35 3.08 5.63
C GLN A 30 3.00 2.46 5.28
N LEU A 31 2.70 2.38 3.98
CA LEU A 31 1.47 1.76 3.50
C LEU A 31 1.72 0.29 3.19
N ALA A 32 0.98 -0.58 3.84
CA ALA A 32 0.89 -1.99 3.49
C ALA A 32 -0.31 -2.22 2.56
N GLN A 33 -0.15 -3.17 1.65
CA GLN A 33 -1.19 -3.61 0.73
C GLN A 33 -1.20 -5.14 0.66
N LEU A 34 -2.42 -5.72 0.65
CA LEU A 34 -2.67 -7.11 0.27
C LEU A 34 -3.59 -7.13 -0.93
N ASN A 35 -3.22 -7.94 -1.94
CA ASN A 35 -4.11 -8.40 -2.99
C ASN A 35 -4.33 -9.90 -2.87
N VAL A 36 -5.56 -10.34 -3.15
CA VAL A 36 -5.87 -11.77 -3.28
C VAL A 36 -6.47 -12.06 -4.65
N GLY A 37 -6.21 -13.25 -5.16
CA GLY A 37 -6.76 -13.72 -6.42
C GLY A 37 -7.11 -15.21 -6.34
N ARG A 38 -8.27 -15.60 -6.83
CA ARG A 38 -8.63 -17.02 -7.00
C ARG A 38 -8.29 -17.43 -8.42
N PRO A 39 -7.24 -18.26 -8.61
CA PRO A 39 -6.84 -18.71 -9.94
C PRO A 39 -7.96 -19.51 -10.62
N LEU A 40 -8.01 -19.45 -11.94
CA LEU A 40 -8.93 -20.25 -12.76
C LEU A 40 -8.44 -21.67 -13.01
N GLY A 41 -7.23 -22.01 -12.58
CA GLY A 41 -6.62 -23.31 -12.67
C GLY A 41 -5.39 -23.46 -11.77
N PRO A 42 -4.76 -24.65 -11.73
CA PRO A 42 -3.52 -24.87 -11.00
C PRO A 42 -2.43 -23.88 -11.44
N ILE A 43 -1.59 -23.43 -10.48
CA ILE A 43 -0.56 -22.42 -10.75
C ILE A 43 0.48 -22.89 -11.78
N ASP A 44 0.75 -24.17 -11.81
CA ASP A 44 1.63 -24.87 -12.77
C ASP A 44 0.89 -25.33 -14.05
N GLY A 45 -0.40 -25.02 -14.15
CA GLY A 45 -1.23 -25.40 -15.30
C GLY A 45 -1.20 -24.40 -16.45
N PRO A 46 -1.68 -24.82 -17.65
CA PRO A 46 -1.61 -23.99 -18.86
C PRO A 46 -2.39 -22.67 -18.76
N VAL A 47 -3.46 -22.60 -17.95
CA VAL A 47 -4.25 -21.39 -17.76
C VAL A 47 -3.42 -20.30 -17.08
N MET A 48 -2.56 -20.68 -16.13
CA MET A 48 -1.77 -19.75 -15.33
C MET A 48 -0.38 -19.47 -15.92
N ALA A 49 0.05 -20.21 -16.95
CA ALA A 49 1.40 -20.13 -17.49
C ALA A 49 1.84 -18.72 -17.88
N ASP A 50 0.99 -17.98 -18.58
CA ASP A 50 1.27 -16.59 -18.98
C ASP A 50 1.36 -15.63 -17.77
N PHE A 51 0.59 -15.89 -16.72
CA PHE A 51 0.67 -15.12 -15.47
C PHE A 51 2.01 -15.38 -14.76
N VAL A 52 2.35 -16.65 -14.59
CA VAL A 52 3.60 -17.08 -13.93
C VAL A 52 4.82 -16.52 -14.68
N ALA A 53 4.82 -16.58 -16.01
CA ALA A 53 5.91 -16.05 -16.84
C ALA A 53 6.16 -14.53 -16.68
N GLN A 54 5.19 -13.78 -16.14
CA GLN A 54 5.32 -12.33 -15.95
C GLN A 54 5.71 -11.96 -14.50
N LEU A 55 5.72 -12.92 -13.55
CA LEU A 55 5.94 -12.64 -12.13
C LEU A 55 7.29 -11.97 -11.87
N ASP A 56 8.38 -12.49 -12.45
CA ASP A 56 9.72 -11.95 -12.23
C ASP A 56 9.85 -10.52 -12.73
N GLU A 57 9.33 -10.23 -13.93
CA GLU A 57 9.36 -8.89 -14.51
C GLU A 57 8.54 -7.90 -13.68
N ILE A 58 7.34 -8.29 -13.26
CA ILE A 58 6.44 -7.43 -12.47
C ILE A 58 6.97 -7.22 -11.05
N ASN A 59 7.56 -8.24 -10.44
CA ASN A 59 8.20 -8.12 -9.14
C ASN A 59 9.44 -7.20 -9.21
N ALA A 60 10.29 -7.38 -10.21
CA ALA A 60 11.44 -6.50 -10.45
C ALA A 60 11.00 -5.03 -10.71
N LEU A 61 9.92 -4.84 -11.46
CA LEU A 61 9.34 -3.51 -11.69
C LEU A 61 8.85 -2.87 -10.38
N ALA A 62 8.21 -3.64 -9.50
CA ALA A 62 7.79 -3.15 -8.18
C ALA A 62 9.00 -2.73 -7.35
N GLU A 63 10.02 -3.59 -7.27
CA GLU A 63 11.25 -3.36 -6.50
C GLU A 63 12.04 -2.14 -6.98
N ALA A 64 12.00 -1.85 -8.29
CA ALA A 64 12.63 -0.67 -8.88
C ALA A 64 11.78 0.61 -8.80
N SER A 65 10.52 0.51 -8.38
CA SER A 65 9.60 1.65 -8.35
C SER A 65 9.90 2.59 -7.18
N PRO A 66 9.83 3.92 -7.38
CA PRO A 66 10.00 4.88 -6.30
C PRO A 66 9.02 4.63 -5.15
N GLY A 67 9.54 4.58 -3.94
CA GLY A 67 8.73 4.36 -2.74
C GLY A 67 8.41 2.91 -2.42
N PHE A 68 8.91 1.94 -3.20
CA PHE A 68 8.86 0.53 -2.81
C PHE A 68 9.72 0.29 -1.56
N VAL A 69 9.23 -0.51 -0.62
CA VAL A 69 9.93 -0.85 0.62
C VAL A 69 10.17 -2.33 0.76
N TRP A 70 9.14 -3.16 0.52
CA TRP A 70 9.20 -4.59 0.74
C TRP A 70 8.05 -5.32 0.04
N ARG A 71 8.24 -6.58 -0.31
CA ARG A 71 7.18 -7.50 -0.69
C ARG A 71 7.30 -8.84 0.02
N LEU A 72 6.18 -9.55 0.13
CA LEU A 72 6.15 -10.93 0.58
C LEU A 72 6.82 -11.83 -0.45
N VAL A 73 7.71 -12.67 0.02
CA VAL A 73 8.44 -13.67 -0.78
C VAL A 73 8.35 -15.00 -0.06
N GLY A 74 7.89 -16.01 -0.75
CA GLY A 74 7.95 -17.41 -0.33
C GLY A 74 9.23 -18.10 -0.80
N ASP A 75 9.29 -19.40 -0.66
CA ASP A 75 10.48 -20.21 -0.99
C ASP A 75 10.82 -20.19 -2.49
N GLY A 76 9.81 -19.98 -3.35
CA GLY A 76 9.97 -19.90 -4.81
C GLY A 76 10.46 -18.55 -5.35
N GLY A 77 10.71 -17.54 -4.49
CA GLY A 77 11.12 -16.20 -4.91
C GLY A 77 9.97 -15.23 -5.20
N ASP A 78 8.74 -15.70 -5.16
CA ASP A 78 7.50 -14.92 -5.18
C ASP A 78 6.56 -15.40 -4.05
N ALA A 79 5.28 -15.01 -4.05
CA ALA A 79 4.33 -15.39 -3.00
C ALA A 79 3.29 -16.43 -3.46
N THR A 80 3.56 -17.17 -4.55
CA THR A 80 2.59 -18.13 -5.11
C THR A 80 2.42 -19.39 -4.27
N ASP A 81 3.35 -19.69 -3.38
CA ASP A 81 3.31 -20.77 -2.38
C ASP A 81 2.64 -20.35 -1.06
N MET A 82 2.43 -19.05 -0.85
CA MET A 82 1.79 -18.51 0.35
C MET A 82 0.28 -18.64 0.27
N ARG A 83 -0.36 -18.92 1.43
CA ARG A 83 -1.81 -19.13 1.51
C ARG A 83 -2.42 -18.32 2.64
N ILE A 84 -3.70 -17.98 2.48
CA ILE A 84 -4.52 -17.36 3.52
C ILE A 84 -5.16 -18.46 4.38
N ASP A 85 -5.11 -18.27 5.69
CA ASP A 85 -5.84 -19.13 6.61
C ASP A 85 -7.34 -19.09 6.30
N GLY A 86 -7.93 -20.29 6.13
CA GLY A 86 -9.36 -20.45 5.82
C GLY A 86 -9.73 -20.43 4.34
N ASP A 87 -8.81 -20.09 3.42
CA ASP A 87 -9.03 -20.20 1.98
C ASP A 87 -7.71 -20.50 1.24
N PRO A 88 -7.32 -21.79 1.18
CA PRO A 88 -6.05 -22.20 0.60
C PRO A 88 -5.98 -22.03 -0.94
N ASP A 89 -7.12 -21.77 -1.59
CA ASP A 89 -7.18 -21.55 -3.03
C ASP A 89 -6.87 -20.11 -3.44
N LEU A 90 -6.75 -19.19 -2.47
CA LEU A 90 -6.39 -17.81 -2.76
C LEU A 90 -4.87 -17.64 -2.83
N LEU A 91 -4.41 -17.13 -3.96
CA LEU A 91 -3.06 -16.57 -4.07
C LEU A 91 -3.02 -15.21 -3.38
N VAL A 92 -1.89 -14.91 -2.76
CA VAL A 92 -1.64 -13.64 -2.07
C VAL A 92 -0.53 -12.87 -2.77
N ASN A 93 -0.68 -11.55 -2.80
CA ASN A 93 0.39 -10.61 -3.12
C ASN A 93 0.36 -9.51 -2.07
N MET A 94 1.46 -9.32 -1.36
CA MET A 94 1.57 -8.32 -0.29
C MET A 94 2.84 -7.52 -0.44
N SER A 95 2.72 -6.20 -0.29
CA SER A 95 3.85 -5.27 -0.40
C SER A 95 3.69 -4.07 0.54
N VAL A 96 4.81 -3.39 0.79
CA VAL A 96 4.90 -2.19 1.64
C VAL A 96 5.53 -1.06 0.83
N TRP A 97 4.98 0.13 0.98
CA TRP A 97 5.32 1.34 0.24
C TRP A 97 5.47 2.53 1.16
N THR A 98 6.26 3.52 0.77
CA THR A 98 6.43 4.74 1.56
C THR A 98 5.17 5.59 1.63
N SER A 99 4.27 5.50 0.63
CA SER A 99 3.03 6.26 0.56
C SER A 99 1.97 5.59 -0.31
N ALA A 100 0.74 6.06 -0.22
CA ALA A 100 -0.35 5.63 -1.09
C ALA A 100 -0.15 6.06 -2.54
N GLU A 101 0.48 7.22 -2.76
CA GLU A 101 0.81 7.75 -4.07
C GLU A 101 1.84 6.87 -4.78
N ALA A 102 2.88 6.44 -4.07
CA ALA A 102 3.92 5.55 -4.61
C ALA A 102 3.32 4.23 -5.11
N LEU A 103 2.49 3.59 -4.29
CA LEU A 103 1.76 2.38 -4.68
C LEU A 103 0.81 2.65 -5.85
N PHE A 104 0.07 3.76 -5.83
CA PHE A 104 -0.86 4.13 -6.89
C PHE A 104 -0.14 4.31 -8.22
N ASP A 105 1.00 5.00 -8.23
CA ASP A 105 1.79 5.23 -9.44
C ASP A 105 2.35 3.92 -10.02
N TYR A 106 2.82 3.02 -9.17
CA TYR A 106 3.20 1.68 -9.60
C TYR A 106 2.03 0.92 -10.23
N VAL A 107 0.87 0.88 -9.56
CA VAL A 107 -0.29 0.09 -10.03
C VAL A 107 -0.88 0.65 -11.32
N TYR A 108 -1.03 1.98 -11.44
CA TYR A 108 -1.83 2.62 -12.48
C TYR A 108 -1.05 3.40 -13.54
N LYS A 109 0.24 3.71 -13.31
CA LYS A 109 1.06 4.49 -14.24
C LYS A 109 2.27 3.72 -14.78
N SER A 110 2.44 2.44 -14.42
CA SER A 110 3.52 1.60 -14.89
C SER A 110 3.05 0.50 -15.85
N MET A 111 3.98 -0.35 -16.30
CA MET A 111 3.67 -1.54 -17.11
C MET A 111 2.78 -2.55 -16.38
N HIS A 112 2.66 -2.47 -15.05
CA HIS A 112 1.73 -3.27 -14.25
C HIS A 112 0.26 -3.16 -14.73
N THR A 113 -0.14 -2.00 -15.28
CA THR A 113 -1.49 -1.83 -15.85
C THR A 113 -1.81 -2.82 -16.97
N LYS A 114 -0.83 -3.25 -17.76
CA LYS A 114 -1.05 -4.24 -18.83
C LYS A 114 -1.39 -5.61 -18.26
N VAL A 115 -0.72 -6.02 -17.20
CA VAL A 115 -1.00 -7.29 -16.50
C VAL A 115 -2.37 -7.21 -15.83
N MET A 116 -2.68 -6.09 -15.17
CA MET A 116 -4.00 -5.88 -14.56
C MET A 116 -5.15 -5.90 -15.56
N ALA A 117 -4.97 -5.41 -16.77
CA ALA A 117 -5.99 -5.45 -17.83
C ALA A 117 -6.34 -6.89 -18.25
N ARG A 118 -5.36 -7.82 -18.17
CA ARG A 118 -5.52 -9.24 -18.49
C ARG A 118 -5.96 -10.10 -17.30
N ARG A 119 -6.13 -9.53 -16.11
CA ARG A 119 -6.40 -10.25 -14.85
C ARG A 119 -7.52 -11.31 -14.98
N ARG A 120 -8.55 -11.03 -15.79
CA ARG A 120 -9.70 -11.94 -15.99
C ARG A 120 -9.35 -13.21 -16.75
N GLU A 121 -8.21 -13.26 -17.41
CA GLU A 121 -7.72 -14.46 -18.08
C GLU A 121 -7.23 -15.51 -17.08
N TRP A 122 -6.81 -15.08 -15.88
CA TRP A 122 -6.17 -15.92 -14.87
C TRP A 122 -6.94 -16.05 -13.56
N PHE A 123 -7.77 -15.04 -13.22
CA PHE A 123 -8.43 -14.98 -11.93
C PHE A 123 -9.93 -14.77 -12.05
N SER A 124 -10.68 -15.49 -11.20
CA SER A 124 -12.10 -15.26 -11.02
C SER A 124 -12.37 -13.90 -10.35
N ARG A 125 -13.59 -13.41 -10.51
CA ARG A 125 -14.02 -12.14 -9.89
C ARG A 125 -14.16 -12.31 -8.38
N ILE A 126 -13.53 -11.41 -7.64
CA ILE A 126 -13.68 -11.26 -6.19
C ILE A 126 -14.10 -9.80 -5.94
N GLU A 127 -15.16 -9.59 -5.17
CA GLU A 127 -15.72 -8.25 -4.92
C GLU A 127 -14.73 -7.38 -4.12
N VAL A 128 -14.21 -7.90 -3.01
CA VAL A 128 -13.18 -7.25 -2.19
C VAL A 128 -11.92 -8.09 -2.23
N PHE A 129 -11.03 -7.73 -3.13
CA PHE A 129 -9.79 -8.47 -3.40
C PHE A 129 -8.52 -7.74 -2.92
N GLN A 130 -8.65 -6.49 -2.49
CA GLN A 130 -7.53 -5.64 -2.07
C GLN A 130 -7.87 -4.94 -0.77
N VAL A 131 -6.89 -4.84 0.12
CA VAL A 131 -6.94 -4.00 1.31
C VAL A 131 -5.64 -3.24 1.46
N LEU A 132 -5.75 -2.00 1.92
CA LEU A 132 -4.68 -1.09 2.28
C LEU A 132 -4.78 -0.75 3.77
N TRP A 133 -3.64 -0.61 4.46
CA TRP A 133 -3.59 -0.14 5.85
C TRP A 133 -2.23 0.48 6.17
N TRP A 134 -2.21 1.38 7.14
CA TRP A 134 -0.97 1.99 7.60
C TRP A 134 -0.28 1.12 8.65
N ILE A 135 1.04 1.04 8.56
CA ILE A 135 1.92 0.31 9.49
C ILE A 135 3.06 1.22 9.94
N PRO A 136 3.63 1.03 11.14
CA PRO A 136 4.85 1.72 11.54
C PRO A 136 6.00 1.44 10.55
N ALA A 137 6.82 2.45 10.28
CA ALA A 137 7.98 2.30 9.40
C ALA A 137 8.91 1.18 9.90
N GLY A 138 9.31 0.30 8.99
CA GLY A 138 10.13 -0.89 9.31
C GLY A 138 9.37 -2.13 9.75
N HIS A 139 8.05 -2.05 10.04
CA HIS A 139 7.23 -3.23 10.26
C HIS A 139 7.13 -4.09 8.98
N ARG A 140 7.09 -5.41 9.16
CA ARG A 140 6.85 -6.38 8.07
C ARG A 140 5.57 -7.13 8.40
N PRO A 141 4.46 -6.85 7.69
CA PRO A 141 3.19 -7.47 8.00
C PRO A 141 3.22 -8.97 7.70
N THR A 142 2.52 -9.74 8.53
CA THR A 142 2.32 -11.18 8.31
C THR A 142 1.08 -11.43 7.45
N VAL A 143 0.97 -12.64 6.87
CA VAL A 143 -0.24 -13.06 6.14
C VAL A 143 -1.46 -13.05 7.06
N ALA A 144 -1.32 -13.45 8.32
CA ALA A 144 -2.41 -13.42 9.30
C ALA A 144 -2.89 -11.99 9.59
N GLU A 145 -1.97 -11.02 9.77
CA GLU A 145 -2.32 -9.61 9.92
C GLU A 145 -3.08 -9.10 8.69
N ALA A 146 -2.55 -9.33 7.50
CA ALA A 146 -3.15 -8.90 6.24
C ALA A 146 -4.55 -9.51 6.02
N THR A 147 -4.72 -10.80 6.37
CA THR A 147 -6.01 -11.50 6.32
C THR A 147 -7.03 -10.85 7.26
N ALA A 148 -6.63 -10.52 8.48
CA ALA A 148 -7.51 -9.82 9.43
C ALA A 148 -7.93 -8.43 8.91
N ARG A 149 -7.03 -7.68 8.25
CA ARG A 149 -7.36 -6.40 7.60
C ARG A 149 -8.34 -6.58 6.45
N LEU A 150 -8.17 -7.60 5.62
CA LEU A 150 -9.09 -7.90 4.52
C LEU A 150 -10.48 -8.30 5.03
N GLN A 151 -10.56 -9.09 6.10
CA GLN A 151 -11.83 -9.46 6.74
C GLN A 151 -12.52 -8.24 7.33
N LEU A 152 -11.79 -7.39 8.06
CA LEU A 152 -12.33 -6.14 8.60
C LEU A 152 -12.95 -5.26 7.51
N LEU A 153 -12.26 -5.11 6.37
CA LEU A 153 -12.78 -4.36 5.22
C LEU A 153 -14.04 -4.99 4.64
N ARG A 154 -14.11 -6.33 4.54
CA ARG A 154 -15.28 -7.05 4.03
C ARG A 154 -16.48 -6.93 4.93
N GLU A 155 -16.30 -6.99 6.25
CA GLU A 155 -17.36 -7.00 7.24
C GLU A 155 -17.91 -5.60 7.55
N ARG A 156 -17.02 -4.58 7.60
CA ARG A 156 -17.34 -3.25 8.12
C ARG A 156 -17.22 -2.13 7.08
N GLY A 157 -16.71 -2.44 5.90
CA GLY A 157 -16.38 -1.42 4.90
C GLY A 157 -15.09 -0.65 5.26
N PRO A 158 -14.73 0.37 4.44
CA PRO A 158 -13.51 1.14 4.61
C PRO A 158 -13.46 1.93 5.94
N SER A 159 -12.32 1.85 6.60
CA SER A 159 -12.00 2.56 7.86
C SER A 159 -10.52 2.96 7.86
N ALA A 160 -10.06 3.70 8.88
CA ALA A 160 -8.64 4.03 9.05
C ALA A 160 -7.75 2.78 9.21
N ASP A 161 -8.32 1.66 9.68
CA ASP A 161 -7.62 0.40 9.90
C ASP A 161 -7.56 -0.52 8.68
N ALA A 162 -8.49 -0.34 7.71
CA ALA A 162 -8.58 -1.15 6.49
C ALA A 162 -9.35 -0.37 5.42
N PHE A 163 -8.70 -0.05 4.30
CA PHE A 163 -9.30 0.79 3.26
C PHE A 163 -8.89 0.38 1.84
N THR A 164 -9.34 1.13 0.85
CA THR A 164 -9.04 0.92 -0.57
C THR A 164 -8.62 2.24 -1.22
N PHE A 165 -8.12 2.20 -2.46
CA PHE A 165 -7.89 3.43 -3.22
C PHE A 165 -9.16 4.27 -3.46
N LYS A 166 -10.34 3.63 -3.50
CA LYS A 166 -11.63 4.33 -3.66
C LYS A 166 -12.01 5.17 -2.44
N GLN A 167 -11.57 4.75 -1.26
CA GLN A 167 -11.77 5.50 -0.02
C GLN A 167 -10.52 5.31 0.84
N ARG A 168 -9.63 6.29 0.76
CA ARG A 168 -8.33 6.31 1.42
C ARG A 168 -8.42 7.11 2.71
N TYR A 169 -7.68 6.68 3.71
CA TYR A 169 -7.52 7.38 4.99
C TYR A 169 -6.08 7.88 5.13
N PRO A 170 -5.87 9.06 5.77
CA PRO A 170 -4.53 9.58 6.03
C PRO A 170 -3.76 8.68 7.00
N ALA A 171 -2.44 8.81 7.03
CA ALA A 171 -1.62 8.15 8.04
C ALA A 171 -1.98 8.62 9.45
N PRO A 172 -1.81 7.77 10.48
CA PRO A 172 -2.09 8.18 11.85
C PRO A 172 -1.32 9.44 12.25
N GLY A 173 -2.02 10.44 12.79
CA GLY A 173 -1.46 11.73 13.16
C GLY A 173 -1.44 12.78 12.05
N GLU A 174 -1.72 12.43 10.81
CA GLU A 174 -1.93 13.40 9.74
C GLU A 174 -3.33 14.03 9.82
N LEU A 175 -3.37 15.34 9.52
CA LEU A 175 -4.65 16.05 9.46
C LEU A 175 -5.35 15.76 8.13
N GLY A 176 -6.61 15.36 8.18
CA GLY A 176 -7.43 15.13 6.99
C GLY A 176 -8.53 14.10 7.24
N GLY A 177 -9.55 14.15 6.38
CA GLY A 177 -10.60 13.13 6.32
C GLY A 177 -10.33 12.10 5.22
N PRO A 178 -11.22 11.11 5.08
CA PRO A 178 -11.11 10.14 3.98
C PRO A 178 -11.16 10.87 2.63
N SER A 179 -10.27 10.46 1.73
CA SER A 179 -10.16 11.01 0.37
C SER A 179 -10.34 9.90 -0.66
N ASN A 180 -10.73 10.27 -1.88
CA ASN A 180 -10.93 9.34 -2.99
C ASN A 180 -9.83 9.52 -4.02
N MET A 181 -9.03 8.48 -4.26
CA MET A 181 -8.21 8.38 -5.47
C MET A 181 -9.02 7.62 -6.52
N ARG A 182 -9.44 8.31 -7.58
CA ARG A 182 -10.08 7.63 -8.69
C ARG A 182 -9.03 6.87 -9.47
N PRO A 183 -9.13 5.52 -9.58
CA PRO A 183 -8.39 4.81 -10.60
C PRO A 183 -8.88 5.29 -11.98
N GLU A 184 -7.98 5.36 -12.94
CA GLU A 184 -8.33 5.50 -14.35
C GLU A 184 -9.36 4.43 -14.73
N PRO A 185 -10.27 4.68 -15.72
CA PRO A 185 -11.45 3.85 -15.98
C PRO A 185 -11.18 2.39 -16.37
N TYR A 186 -9.93 2.00 -16.56
CA TYR A 186 -9.53 0.65 -16.97
C TYR A 186 -9.41 -0.37 -15.83
N CYS A 187 -9.58 0.03 -14.57
CA CYS A 187 -9.49 -0.84 -13.39
C CYS A 187 -10.82 -1.11 -12.71
N VAL A 188 -11.94 -1.04 -13.44
CA VAL A 188 -13.21 -1.51 -12.93
C VAL A 188 -13.29 -3.02 -13.17
N ALA A 189 -13.31 -3.76 -12.08
CA ALA A 189 -13.34 -5.22 -11.97
C ALA A 189 -14.38 -5.90 -12.85
#